data_375b1f4d20d2faac449e8a9332d7354e
#
_entry.id   375b1f4d20d2faac449e8a9332d7354e
#
_cell.length_a   1.000
_cell.length_b   1.000
_cell.length_c   1.000
_cell.angle_alpha   90.00
_cell.angle_beta   90.00
_cell.angle_gamma   90.00
#
_symmetry.space_group_name_H-M   'P 1'
#
loop_
_entity.id
_entity.type
_entity.pdbx_description
1 polymer ?
#
loop_
_entity_poly.entity_id
_entity_poly.type
_entity_poly.pdbx_seq_one_letter_code
_entity_poly.pdbx_strand_id
1 'polypeptide(L)'
;MSRTCEEFKKIANLENIDSAKITEGNVFEGRPNTYTLTKAITENYLNNFCRDLPVVIVRPSMVGCTWKEPIRGWNDNHSGADYLIASGLKGILRSILIDEDKICDFIPADTVINLMLAAAWKKAAILHRRY
;
A
#
# COMPACT_ATOMS: atom_id res chain seq x y z
N MET A 1 14.20 -24.08 13.21
CA MET A 1 13.40 -23.65 12.06
C MET A 1 12.08 -23.18 12.64
N SER A 2 11.83 -21.87 12.68
CA SER A 2 10.86 -21.25 13.58
C SER A 2 9.41 -21.48 13.11
N ARG A 3 8.48 -21.55 14.08
CA ARG A 3 7.01 -21.57 13.87
C ARG A 3 6.53 -20.59 12.82
N THR A 4 7.18 -19.45 12.70
CA THR A 4 6.91 -18.39 11.74
C THR A 4 6.97 -18.84 10.27
N CYS A 5 7.87 -19.77 9.93
CA CYS A 5 8.03 -20.24 8.56
C CYS A 5 6.90 -21.22 8.14
N GLU A 6 6.35 -21.97 9.09
CA GLU A 6 5.21 -22.88 8.82
C GLU A 6 3.89 -22.13 8.71
N GLU A 7 3.73 -21.05 9.47
CA GLU A 7 2.56 -20.18 9.38
C GLU A 7 2.56 -19.35 8.10
N PHE A 8 3.74 -18.87 7.66
CA PHE A 8 3.89 -18.26 6.32
C PHE A 8 3.51 -19.25 5.20
N LYS A 9 3.88 -20.53 5.34
CA LYS A 9 3.49 -21.57 4.38
C LYS A 9 1.99 -21.85 4.39
N LYS A 10 1.31 -21.74 5.54
CA LYS A 10 -0.16 -21.85 5.62
C LYS A 10 -0.86 -20.66 4.95
N ILE A 11 -0.28 -19.47 5.02
CA ILE A 11 -0.79 -18.28 4.34
C ILE A 11 -0.45 -18.32 2.84
N ALA A 12 0.76 -18.81 2.48
CA ALA A 12 1.16 -19.00 1.08
C ALA A 12 0.39 -20.16 0.39
N ASN A 13 -0.14 -21.12 1.13
CA ASN A 13 -1.08 -22.12 0.60
C ASN A 13 -2.46 -21.53 0.21
N LEU A 14 -2.65 -20.23 0.38
CA LEU A 14 -3.70 -19.47 -0.32
C LEU A 14 -3.51 -19.48 -1.85
N GLU A 15 -2.36 -19.91 -2.38
CA GLU A 15 -2.14 -20.17 -3.81
C GLU A 15 -3.06 -21.27 -4.39
N ASN A 16 -3.68 -22.10 -3.53
CA ASN A 16 -4.66 -23.11 -3.92
C ASN A 16 -6.13 -22.71 -3.63
N ILE A 17 -6.39 -21.45 -3.32
CA ILE A 17 -7.77 -20.97 -3.28
C ILE A 17 -8.23 -20.87 -4.72
N ASP A 18 -9.06 -21.82 -5.11
CA ASP A 18 -9.75 -21.87 -6.40
C ASP A 18 -10.29 -20.46 -6.71
N SER A 19 -9.86 -19.89 -7.83
CA SER A 19 -10.29 -18.53 -8.23
C SER A 19 -11.82 -18.39 -8.29
N ALA A 20 -12.54 -19.50 -8.47
CA ALA A 20 -13.99 -19.58 -8.37
C ALA A 20 -14.51 -19.28 -6.94
N LYS A 21 -13.83 -19.69 -5.89
CA LYS A 21 -14.22 -19.39 -4.49
C LYS A 21 -13.95 -17.94 -4.10
N ILE A 22 -13.01 -17.28 -4.76
CA ILE A 22 -12.71 -15.86 -4.54
C ILE A 22 -13.86 -14.98 -5.06
N THR A 23 -14.56 -15.42 -6.09
CA THR A 23 -15.72 -14.71 -6.69
C THR A 23 -17.03 -14.90 -5.91
N GLU A 24 -17.16 -15.86 -5.02
CA GLU A 24 -18.37 -16.15 -4.24
C GLU A 24 -18.56 -15.25 -3.00
N GLY A 25 -18.10 -14.01 -3.03
CA GLY A 25 -18.50 -12.93 -2.10
C GLY A 25 -18.10 -13.08 -0.62
N ASN A 26 -17.83 -14.27 -0.13
CA ASN A 26 -17.54 -14.52 1.29
C ASN A 26 -16.07 -14.42 1.68
N VAL A 27 -15.14 -14.41 0.70
CA VAL A 27 -13.70 -14.39 0.96
C VAL A 27 -13.19 -12.98 1.20
N PHE A 28 -13.87 -11.97 0.68
CA PHE A 28 -13.40 -10.59 0.73
C PHE A 28 -13.73 -9.85 2.03
N GLU A 29 -14.56 -10.42 2.92
CA GLU A 29 -14.98 -9.74 4.16
C GLU A 29 -15.44 -8.28 3.94
N GLY A 30 -16.18 -8.03 2.85
CA GLY A 30 -16.61 -6.68 2.47
C GLY A 30 -15.55 -5.82 1.79
N ARG A 31 -14.41 -6.38 1.40
CA ARG A 31 -13.36 -5.64 0.69
C ARG A 31 -13.56 -5.66 -0.82
N PRO A 32 -13.26 -4.56 -1.52
CA PRO A 32 -13.62 -4.41 -2.94
C PRO A 32 -12.75 -5.26 -3.89
N ASN A 33 -11.58 -5.74 -3.48
CA ASN A 33 -10.68 -6.50 -4.34
C ASN A 33 -9.61 -7.26 -3.55
N THR A 34 -8.87 -8.15 -4.25
CA THR A 34 -7.79 -8.97 -3.68
C THR A 34 -6.63 -8.13 -3.15
N TYR A 35 -6.33 -6.98 -3.75
CA TYR A 35 -5.27 -6.09 -3.28
C TYR A 35 -5.54 -5.59 -1.85
N THR A 36 -6.74 -5.04 -1.60
CA THR A 36 -7.13 -4.55 -0.28
C THR A 36 -7.23 -5.68 0.74
N LEU A 37 -7.64 -6.88 0.32
CA LEU A 37 -7.67 -8.06 1.16
C LEU A 37 -6.27 -8.48 1.59
N THR A 38 -5.32 -8.62 0.66
CA THR A 38 -3.95 -9.05 0.97
C THR A 38 -3.24 -8.07 1.88
N LYS A 39 -3.44 -6.77 1.68
CA LYS A 39 -2.90 -5.73 2.58
C LYS A 39 -3.45 -5.86 3.99
N ALA A 40 -4.75 -6.10 4.14
CA ALA A 40 -5.38 -6.26 5.44
C ALA A 40 -4.93 -7.54 6.17
N ILE A 41 -4.79 -8.66 5.45
CA ILE A 41 -4.26 -9.91 6.01
C ILE A 41 -2.84 -9.66 6.55
N THR A 42 -1.99 -8.97 5.78
CA THR A 42 -0.63 -8.64 6.20
C THR A 42 -0.62 -7.79 7.48
N GLU A 43 -1.47 -6.76 7.56
CA GLU A 43 -1.57 -5.93 8.76
C GLU A 43 -2.06 -6.71 9.97
N ASN A 44 -3.08 -7.55 9.81
CA ASN A 44 -3.56 -8.43 10.86
C ASN A 44 -2.48 -9.41 11.34
N TYR A 45 -1.71 -9.97 10.41
CA TYR A 45 -0.59 -10.83 10.74
C TYR A 45 0.46 -10.11 11.59
N LEU A 46 0.89 -8.93 11.16
CA LEU A 46 1.86 -8.10 11.89
C LEU A 46 1.36 -7.77 13.30
N ASN A 47 0.09 -7.41 13.45
CA ASN A 47 -0.50 -7.06 14.73
C ASN A 47 -0.61 -8.25 15.70
N ASN A 48 -0.84 -9.46 15.20
CA ASN A 48 -1.06 -10.64 16.03
C ASN A 48 0.22 -11.38 16.36
N PHE A 49 1.14 -11.48 15.41
CA PHE A 49 2.31 -12.36 15.49
C PHE A 49 3.66 -11.63 15.60
N CYS A 50 3.69 -10.32 15.32
CA CYS A 50 4.92 -9.53 15.30
C CYS A 50 4.94 -8.41 16.36
N ARG A 51 4.26 -8.62 17.50
CA ARG A 51 4.13 -7.59 18.56
C ARG A 51 5.46 -7.18 19.18
N ASP A 52 6.43 -8.09 19.19
CA ASP A 52 7.78 -7.85 19.73
C ASP A 52 8.68 -7.10 18.75
N LEU A 53 8.26 -6.94 17.51
CA LEU A 53 9.01 -6.19 16.50
C LEU A 53 8.66 -4.70 16.52
N PRO A 54 9.62 -3.82 16.24
CA PRO A 54 9.39 -2.38 16.15
C PRO A 54 8.71 -1.98 14.83
N VAL A 55 7.49 -2.46 14.62
CA VAL A 55 6.74 -2.23 13.39
C VAL A 55 5.97 -0.91 13.46
N VAL A 56 5.95 -0.19 12.34
CA VAL A 56 5.08 0.96 12.08
C VAL A 56 4.37 0.74 10.75
N ILE A 57 3.05 0.89 10.74
CA ILE A 57 2.25 0.77 9.53
C ILE A 57 1.96 2.18 9.02
N VAL A 58 2.36 2.46 7.77
CA VAL A 58 2.07 3.72 7.07
C VAL A 58 1.09 3.41 5.94
N ARG A 59 -0.03 4.12 5.92
CA ARG A 59 -1.09 3.96 4.91
C ARG A 59 -1.23 5.26 4.12
N PRO A 60 -0.46 5.44 3.04
CA PRO A 60 -0.61 6.61 2.18
C PRO A 60 -1.91 6.49 1.37
N SER A 61 -2.40 7.63 0.89
CA SER A 61 -3.39 7.72 -0.17
C SER A 61 -2.77 7.33 -1.53
N MET A 62 -3.32 7.77 -2.66
CA MET A 62 -2.73 7.53 -3.97
C MET A 62 -1.36 8.21 -4.07
N VAL A 63 -0.30 7.39 -4.15
CA VAL A 63 1.06 7.90 -4.28
C VAL A 63 1.31 8.28 -5.74
N GLY A 64 1.66 9.54 -5.97
CA GLY A 64 2.00 10.09 -7.27
C GLY A 64 3.48 10.46 -7.39
N CYS A 65 3.79 11.23 -8.44
CA CYS A 65 5.15 11.69 -8.70
C CYS A 65 5.74 12.51 -7.54
N THR A 66 7.05 12.65 -7.53
CA THR A 66 7.78 13.42 -6.51
C THR A 66 7.48 14.92 -6.60
N TRP A 67 7.37 15.59 -5.46
CA TRP A 67 7.21 17.05 -5.42
C TRP A 67 8.54 17.79 -5.56
N LYS A 68 9.56 17.35 -4.81
CA LYS A 68 10.85 18.04 -4.76
C LYS A 68 12.04 17.10 -4.95
N GLU A 69 12.04 15.94 -4.31
CA GLU A 69 13.21 15.08 -4.13
C GLU A 69 13.01 13.72 -4.83
N PRO A 70 14.06 13.15 -5.45
CA PRO A 70 15.35 13.78 -5.82
C PRO A 70 15.22 14.71 -7.02
N ILE A 71 14.18 14.53 -7.85
CA ILE A 71 13.90 15.30 -9.06
C ILE A 71 12.41 15.62 -9.07
N ARG A 72 12.05 16.87 -9.26
CA ARG A 72 10.65 17.32 -9.31
C ARG A 72 9.88 16.65 -10.45
N GLY A 73 8.72 16.06 -10.11
CA GLY A 73 7.84 15.41 -11.08
C GLY A 73 8.37 14.05 -11.56
N TRP A 74 9.41 13.49 -10.92
CA TRP A 74 9.93 12.19 -11.30
C TRP A 74 8.92 11.08 -11.02
N ASN A 75 8.76 10.20 -12.00
CA ASN A 75 7.99 8.98 -11.91
C ASN A 75 8.56 7.97 -12.90
N ASP A 76 8.92 6.78 -12.45
CA ASP A 76 9.41 5.69 -13.27
C ASP A 76 8.33 4.65 -13.60
N ASN A 77 7.16 4.78 -12.99
CA ASN A 77 6.07 3.84 -13.15
C ASN A 77 4.85 4.51 -13.81
N HIS A 78 4.59 4.13 -15.06
CA HIS A 78 3.43 4.61 -15.80
C HIS A 78 2.16 3.84 -15.44
N SER A 79 1.76 3.86 -14.17
CA SER A 79 0.54 3.21 -13.69
C SER A 79 -0.33 4.15 -12.86
N GLY A 80 -1.59 3.76 -12.67
CA GLY A 80 -2.52 4.50 -11.83
C GLY A 80 -2.81 5.92 -12.36
N ALA A 81 -2.92 6.86 -11.45
CA ALA A 81 -3.34 8.23 -11.74
C ALA A 81 -2.31 9.04 -12.53
N ASP A 82 -1.02 8.80 -12.31
CA ASP A 82 0.06 9.47 -13.05
C ASP A 82 0.01 9.11 -14.54
N TYR A 83 -0.40 7.88 -14.87
CA TYR A 83 -0.62 7.47 -16.26
C TYR A 83 -1.77 8.24 -16.91
N LEU A 84 -2.87 8.45 -16.18
CA LEU A 84 -4.00 9.23 -16.69
C LEU A 84 -3.59 10.67 -16.96
N ILE A 85 -2.88 11.30 -16.03
CA ILE A 85 -2.37 12.66 -16.17
C ILE A 85 -1.40 12.76 -17.36
N ALA A 86 -0.44 11.86 -17.44
CA ALA A 86 0.53 11.83 -18.54
C ALA A 86 -0.14 11.59 -19.90
N SER A 87 -1.15 10.73 -19.96
CA SER A 87 -1.92 10.45 -21.18
C SER A 87 -2.74 11.67 -21.63
N GLY A 88 -3.30 12.43 -20.68
CA GLY A 88 -3.97 13.68 -20.96
C GLY A 88 -3.00 14.74 -21.52
N LEU A 89 -1.85 14.92 -20.88
CA LEU A 89 -0.81 15.85 -21.30
C LEU A 89 -0.24 15.53 -22.70
N LYS A 90 -0.15 14.24 -23.03
CA LYS A 90 0.28 13.77 -24.37
C LYS A 90 -0.84 13.84 -25.41
N GLY A 91 -2.06 14.26 -25.05
CA GLY A 91 -3.21 14.31 -25.96
C GLY A 91 -3.79 12.95 -26.38
N ILE A 92 -3.34 11.86 -25.72
CA ILE A 92 -3.85 10.49 -25.95
C ILE A 92 -5.23 10.36 -25.32
N LEU A 93 -5.36 10.77 -24.06
CA LEU A 93 -6.62 10.79 -23.33
C LEU A 93 -7.32 12.14 -23.58
N ARG A 94 -8.43 12.11 -24.33
CA ARG A 94 -9.16 13.33 -24.71
C ARG A 94 -10.39 13.60 -23.84
N SER A 95 -10.93 12.56 -23.22
CA SER A 95 -12.08 12.66 -22.33
C SER A 95 -12.01 11.57 -21.28
N ILE A 96 -12.54 11.84 -20.10
CA ILE A 96 -12.64 10.90 -19.01
C ILE A 96 -13.96 11.14 -18.28
N LEU A 97 -14.61 10.05 -17.88
CA LEU A 97 -15.78 10.15 -17.01
C LEU A 97 -15.30 10.30 -15.57
N ILE A 98 -15.58 11.45 -14.96
CA ILE A 98 -15.17 11.74 -13.60
C ILE A 98 -16.30 12.53 -12.91
N ASP A 99 -16.40 12.36 -11.61
CA ASP A 99 -17.28 13.13 -10.75
C ASP A 99 -16.45 14.28 -10.16
N GLU A 100 -16.74 15.52 -10.56
CA GLU A 100 -15.98 16.73 -10.16
C GLU A 100 -16.11 17.07 -8.67
N ASP A 101 -17.16 16.56 -8.00
CA ASP A 101 -17.40 16.76 -6.58
C ASP A 101 -16.57 15.79 -5.71
N LYS A 102 -15.92 14.79 -6.31
CA LYS A 102 -15.10 13.82 -5.58
C LYS A 102 -13.67 14.30 -5.36
N ILE A 103 -13.20 14.13 -4.13
CA ILE A 103 -11.83 14.45 -3.77
C ILE A 103 -10.89 13.39 -4.38
N CYS A 104 -9.92 13.86 -5.15
CA CYS A 104 -8.83 13.03 -5.65
C CYS A 104 -7.65 13.14 -4.68
N ASP A 105 -7.51 12.16 -3.79
CA ASP A 105 -6.54 12.19 -2.70
C ASP A 105 -5.18 11.67 -3.17
N PHE A 106 -4.31 12.59 -3.58
CA PHE A 106 -2.94 12.33 -4.01
C PHE A 106 -1.92 12.78 -2.99
N ILE A 107 -0.86 12.00 -2.82
CA ILE A 107 0.30 12.36 -2.02
C ILE A 107 1.60 12.13 -2.81
N PRO A 108 2.54 13.09 -2.82
CA PRO A 108 3.84 12.91 -3.47
C PRO A 108 4.67 11.79 -2.83
N ALA A 109 5.39 11.02 -3.67
CA ALA A 109 6.19 9.89 -3.21
C ALA A 109 7.27 10.28 -2.20
N ASP A 110 7.96 11.40 -2.41
CA ASP A 110 8.97 11.93 -1.49
C ASP A 110 8.39 12.28 -0.11
N THR A 111 7.15 12.79 -0.04
CA THR A 111 6.46 13.05 1.23
C THR A 111 6.17 11.75 1.98
N VAL A 112 5.75 10.70 1.28
CA VAL A 112 5.50 9.38 1.88
C VAL A 112 6.80 8.78 2.42
N ILE A 113 7.88 8.83 1.65
CA ILE A 113 9.20 8.33 2.07
C ILE A 113 9.70 9.08 3.30
N ASN A 114 9.61 10.40 3.31
CA ASN A 114 10.01 11.21 4.46
C ASN A 114 9.19 10.87 5.72
N LEU A 115 7.89 10.62 5.57
CA LEU A 115 7.04 10.15 6.66
C LEU A 115 7.49 8.78 7.17
N MET A 116 7.80 7.83 6.27
CA MET A 116 8.29 6.50 6.65
C MET A 116 9.59 6.58 7.44
N LEU A 117 10.55 7.39 6.99
CA LEU A 117 11.83 7.63 7.70
C LEU A 117 11.61 8.25 9.08
N ALA A 118 10.77 9.28 9.16
CA ALA A 118 10.45 9.94 10.43
C ALA A 118 9.73 8.99 11.41
N ALA A 119 8.80 8.18 10.91
CA ALA A 119 8.08 7.20 11.70
C ALA A 119 9.00 6.08 12.24
N ALA A 120 9.90 5.58 11.41
CA ALA A 120 10.90 4.59 11.79
C ALA A 120 11.85 5.15 12.86
N TRP A 121 12.37 6.37 12.64
CA TRP A 121 13.23 7.06 13.61
C TRP A 121 12.52 7.28 14.95
N LYS A 122 11.28 7.77 14.93
CA LYS A 122 10.49 7.97 16.15
C LYS A 122 10.27 6.67 16.91
N LYS A 123 9.96 5.58 16.19
CA LYS A 123 9.77 4.26 16.80
C LYS A 123 11.06 3.76 17.46
N ALA A 124 12.20 3.87 16.79
CA ALA A 124 13.50 3.50 17.33
C ALA A 124 13.86 4.31 18.59
N ALA A 125 13.64 5.63 18.57
CA ALA A 125 13.91 6.51 19.71
C ALA A 125 13.05 6.17 20.95
N ILE A 126 11.79 5.75 20.75
CA ILE A 126 10.91 5.30 21.85
C ILE A 126 11.43 3.99 22.47
N LEU A 127 11.89 3.07 21.65
CA LEU A 127 12.46 1.80 22.14
C LEU A 127 13.74 2.05 22.94
N HIS A 128 14.64 2.90 22.45
CA HIS A 128 15.89 3.20 23.12
C HIS A 128 15.71 3.88 24.51
N ARG A 129 14.58 4.55 24.74
CA ARG A 129 14.25 5.14 26.06
C ARG A 129 13.70 4.13 27.07
N ARG A 130 13.37 2.91 26.66
CA ARG A 130 12.80 1.87 27.53
C ARG A 130 13.84 0.91 28.09
N TYR A 131 15.07 1.02 27.64
CA TYR A 131 16.26 0.32 28.12
C TYR A 131 17.27 1.32 28.71
#